data_fefe9b7d62c0e6536dcbdbea4befb96e
#
_entry.id   fefe9b7d62c0e6536dcbdbea4befb96e
#
_cell.length_a   1.000
_cell.length_b   1.000
_cell.length_c   1.000
_cell.angle_alpha   90.00
_cell.angle_beta   90.00
_cell.angle_gamma   90.00
#
_symmetry.space_group_name_H-M   'P 1'
#
loop_
_entity.id
_entity.type
_entity.pdbx_description
1 polymer ?
#
loop_
_entity_poly.entity_id
_entity_poly.type
_entity_poly.pdbx_seq_one_letter_code
_entity_poly.pdbx_strand_id
1 'polypeptide(L)'
;VVNHGTKYTFVDTAGVRKAARVSKGVEEMMVRRSLKAGRRSDVCLLVVDATEGVSEQEARLARFVVESGRACVVLVNKWDLVPNKDDLLYRNSQKYLEQRLPQISWASSLYVSAKTGLRTADVFKAIDSAAEQHQRRVTTAVMNEVLEDGVRWQKPPSTSTGRQGSIYYCAQVATSPPTVARPRGSGPSFV
;
A
#
# COMPACT_ATOMS: atom_id res chain seq x y z
N VAL A 1 -18.53 -10.42 -7.64
CA VAL A 1 -18.91 -11.14 -6.43
C VAL A 1 -19.77 -10.22 -5.58
N VAL A 2 -20.79 -10.74 -4.94
CA VAL A 2 -21.62 -10.00 -3.96
C VAL A 2 -21.37 -10.64 -2.59
N ASN A 3 -21.04 -9.82 -1.61
CA ASN A 3 -20.87 -10.25 -0.22
C ASN A 3 -21.60 -9.27 0.70
N HIS A 4 -22.51 -9.78 1.56
CA HIS A 4 -23.33 -8.98 2.47
C HIS A 4 -24.01 -7.75 1.80
N GLY A 5 -24.50 -7.91 0.56
CA GLY A 5 -25.16 -6.84 -0.19
C GLY A 5 -24.22 -5.89 -0.93
N THR A 6 -22.92 -5.91 -0.68
CA THR A 6 -21.91 -5.10 -1.38
C THR A 6 -21.38 -5.84 -2.61
N LYS A 7 -21.35 -5.15 -3.75
CA LYS A 7 -20.81 -5.69 -5.02
C LYS A 7 -19.33 -5.39 -5.15
N TYR A 8 -18.52 -6.44 -5.28
CA TYR A 8 -17.09 -6.35 -5.53
C TYR A 8 -16.76 -6.77 -6.96
N THR A 9 -15.95 -5.98 -7.65
CA THR A 9 -15.41 -6.31 -8.96
C THR A 9 -13.92 -6.63 -8.82
N PHE A 10 -13.57 -7.91 -8.91
CA PHE A 10 -12.19 -8.34 -8.92
C PHE A 10 -11.66 -8.29 -10.35
N VAL A 11 -10.50 -7.64 -10.52
CA VAL A 11 -9.77 -7.61 -11.78
C VAL A 11 -8.50 -8.43 -11.59
N ASP A 12 -8.46 -9.61 -12.21
CA ASP A 12 -7.26 -10.44 -12.20
C ASP A 12 -6.20 -9.81 -13.11
N THR A 13 -5.06 -9.51 -12.53
CA THR A 13 -3.89 -8.98 -13.23
C THR A 13 -3.01 -10.14 -13.78
N ALA A 14 -3.64 -11.26 -14.07
CA ALA A 14 -3.12 -12.56 -14.53
C ALA A 14 -1.61 -12.63 -14.77
N GLY A 15 -0.93 -13.33 -13.87
CA GLY A 15 0.32 -14.01 -14.23
C GLY A 15 1.55 -13.12 -14.39
N VAL A 16 1.67 -12.00 -13.65
CA VAL A 16 2.96 -11.27 -13.57
C VAL A 16 4.10 -12.22 -13.20
N ARG A 17 3.84 -13.25 -12.36
CA ARG A 17 4.81 -14.32 -12.04
C ARG A 17 5.15 -15.26 -13.19
N LYS A 18 4.23 -15.53 -14.12
CA LYS A 18 4.49 -16.42 -15.26
C LYS A 18 5.30 -15.76 -16.38
N ALA A 19 5.33 -14.43 -16.42
CA ALA A 19 6.03 -13.67 -17.45
C ALA A 19 7.56 -13.76 -17.34
N ALA A 20 8.13 -14.06 -16.17
CA ALA A 20 9.57 -14.23 -15.98
C ALA A 20 10.21 -15.35 -16.85
N ARG A 21 9.39 -16.21 -17.47
CA ARG A 21 9.82 -17.27 -18.41
C ARG A 21 9.50 -16.98 -19.89
N VAL A 22 8.92 -15.82 -20.20
CA VAL A 22 8.49 -15.44 -21.55
C VAL A 22 9.25 -14.18 -21.98
N SER A 23 9.54 -14.02 -23.27
CA SER A 23 10.35 -12.94 -23.84
C SER A 23 10.05 -11.54 -23.25
N LYS A 24 11.09 -10.71 -23.08
CA LYS A 24 11.03 -9.35 -22.48
C LYS A 24 9.83 -8.47 -22.89
N GLY A 25 9.36 -8.58 -24.12
CA GLY A 25 8.22 -7.76 -24.62
C GLY A 25 6.86 -8.15 -24.05
N VAL A 26 6.63 -9.43 -23.77
CA VAL A 26 5.36 -9.92 -23.19
C VAL A 26 5.28 -9.58 -21.70
N GLU A 27 6.42 -9.64 -21.00
CA GLU A 27 6.55 -9.25 -19.59
C GLU A 27 6.20 -7.78 -19.38
N GLU A 28 6.75 -6.91 -20.21
CA GLU A 28 6.46 -5.46 -20.15
C GLU A 28 4.98 -5.14 -20.43
N MET A 29 4.36 -5.85 -21.36
CA MET A 29 2.94 -5.65 -21.69
C MET A 29 2.01 -6.15 -20.57
N MET A 30 2.35 -7.26 -19.89
CA MET A 30 1.60 -7.76 -18.73
C MET A 30 1.73 -6.82 -17.52
N VAL A 31 2.93 -6.33 -17.24
CA VAL A 31 3.17 -5.32 -16.22
C VAL A 31 2.34 -4.06 -16.51
N ARG A 32 2.36 -3.54 -17.74
CA ARG A 32 1.55 -2.37 -18.13
C ARG A 32 0.05 -2.58 -17.96
N ARG A 33 -0.48 -3.79 -18.23
CA ARG A 33 -1.91 -4.11 -18.02
C ARG A 33 -2.25 -4.15 -16.52
N SER A 34 -1.40 -4.77 -15.69
CA SER A 34 -1.56 -4.79 -14.24
C SER A 34 -1.50 -3.38 -13.66
N LEU A 35 -0.59 -2.54 -14.13
CA LEU A 35 -0.48 -1.13 -13.76
C LEU A 35 -1.74 -0.35 -14.15
N LYS A 36 -2.29 -0.57 -15.35
CA LYS A 36 -3.53 0.07 -15.80
C LYS A 36 -4.75 -0.37 -14.98
N ALA A 37 -4.85 -1.64 -14.63
CA ALA A 37 -5.89 -2.17 -13.76
C ALA A 37 -5.78 -1.60 -12.34
N GLY A 38 -4.58 -1.60 -11.75
CA GLY A 38 -4.31 -1.05 -10.43
C GLY A 38 -4.68 0.43 -10.30
N ARG A 39 -4.42 1.25 -11.33
CA ARG A 39 -4.83 2.67 -11.34
C ARG A 39 -6.33 2.91 -11.35
N ARG A 40 -7.14 1.90 -11.71
CA ARG A 40 -8.61 1.98 -11.76
C ARG A 40 -9.28 1.29 -10.58
N SER A 41 -8.52 0.53 -9.77
CA SER A 41 -9.05 -0.13 -8.59
C SER A 41 -9.13 0.82 -7.41
N ASP A 42 -10.05 0.58 -6.49
CA ASP A 42 -10.14 1.28 -5.21
C ASP A 42 -9.14 0.70 -4.21
N VAL A 43 -8.99 -0.63 -4.22
CA VAL A 43 -8.10 -1.38 -3.33
C VAL A 43 -7.25 -2.35 -4.15
N CYS A 44 -5.95 -2.38 -3.89
CA CYS A 44 -5.03 -3.36 -4.45
C CYS A 44 -4.83 -4.51 -3.44
N LEU A 45 -5.01 -5.75 -3.90
CA LEU A 45 -4.67 -6.94 -3.12
C LEU A 45 -3.28 -7.43 -3.56
N LEU A 46 -2.28 -7.25 -2.71
CA LEU A 46 -0.94 -7.79 -2.95
C LEU A 46 -0.85 -9.19 -2.36
N VAL A 47 -0.77 -10.20 -3.22
CA VAL A 47 -0.71 -11.61 -2.80
C VAL A 47 0.74 -12.06 -2.72
N VAL A 48 1.17 -12.49 -1.52
CA VAL A 48 2.50 -13.03 -1.22
C VAL A 48 2.36 -14.51 -0.91
N ASP A 49 3.26 -15.33 -1.42
CA ASP A 49 3.33 -16.74 -1.09
C ASP A 49 4.07 -16.93 0.25
N ALA A 50 3.40 -17.52 1.24
CA ALA A 50 4.00 -17.73 2.57
C ALA A 50 5.24 -18.62 2.55
N THR A 51 5.38 -19.49 1.55
CA THR A 51 6.51 -20.44 1.44
C THR A 51 7.71 -19.84 0.72
N GLU A 52 7.49 -18.89 -0.20
CA GLU A 52 8.54 -18.23 -0.97
C GLU A 52 8.95 -16.87 -0.36
N GLY A 53 8.03 -16.26 0.41
CA GLY A 53 8.22 -14.92 0.96
C GLY A 53 8.07 -13.81 -0.07
N VAL A 54 8.61 -12.64 0.24
CA VAL A 54 8.56 -11.43 -0.60
C VAL A 54 9.74 -11.41 -1.56
N SER A 55 9.45 -11.47 -2.85
CA SER A 55 10.44 -11.30 -3.93
C SER A 55 10.58 -9.83 -4.36
N GLU A 56 11.54 -9.53 -5.24
CA GLU A 56 11.67 -8.20 -5.84
C GLU A 56 10.42 -7.78 -6.62
N GLN A 57 9.66 -8.73 -7.14
CA GLN A 57 8.45 -8.46 -7.89
C GLN A 57 7.35 -7.91 -6.99
N GLU A 58 7.09 -8.53 -5.82
CA GLU A 58 6.15 -8.01 -4.83
C GLU A 58 6.59 -6.63 -4.33
N ALA A 59 7.89 -6.40 -4.14
CA ALA A 59 8.41 -5.10 -3.75
C ALA A 59 8.20 -4.02 -4.83
N ARG A 60 8.32 -4.35 -6.11
CA ARG A 60 7.98 -3.44 -7.24
C ARG A 60 6.50 -3.13 -7.29
N LEU A 61 5.64 -4.15 -7.10
CA LEU A 61 4.18 -3.96 -7.04
C LEU A 61 3.77 -3.07 -5.86
N ALA A 62 4.39 -3.24 -4.69
CA ALA A 62 4.17 -2.38 -3.53
C ALA A 62 4.50 -0.90 -3.83
N ARG A 63 5.62 -0.62 -4.48
CA ARG A 63 5.95 0.75 -4.93
C ARG A 63 4.90 1.31 -5.87
N PHE A 64 4.47 0.51 -6.84
CA PHE A 64 3.42 0.92 -7.77
C PHE A 64 2.10 1.24 -7.06
N VAL A 65 1.70 0.49 -6.03
CA VAL A 65 0.50 0.77 -5.24
C VAL A 65 0.59 2.17 -4.60
N VAL A 66 1.75 2.49 -4.01
CA VAL A 66 2.00 3.82 -3.42
C VAL A 66 1.95 4.92 -4.48
N GLU A 67 2.65 4.75 -5.61
CA GLU A 67 2.68 5.71 -6.72
C GLU A 67 1.28 5.92 -7.34
N SER A 68 0.43 4.90 -7.32
CA SER A 68 -0.96 4.99 -7.79
C SER A 68 -1.89 5.65 -6.78
N GLY A 69 -1.44 5.85 -5.53
CA GLY A 69 -2.25 6.40 -4.44
C GLY A 69 -3.46 5.52 -4.11
N ARG A 70 -3.32 4.19 -4.10
CA ARG A 70 -4.42 3.26 -3.86
C ARG A 70 -4.34 2.63 -2.49
N ALA A 71 -5.50 2.26 -1.94
CA ALA A 71 -5.54 1.41 -0.75
C ALA A 71 -4.89 0.05 -1.04
N CYS A 72 -4.32 -0.58 -0.02
CA CYS A 72 -3.64 -1.86 -0.15
C CYS A 72 -4.00 -2.80 1.00
N VAL A 73 -4.15 -4.07 0.66
CA VAL A 73 -4.19 -5.18 1.62
C VAL A 73 -3.18 -6.22 1.17
N VAL A 74 -2.33 -6.69 2.08
CA VAL A 74 -1.36 -7.76 1.82
C VAL A 74 -1.98 -9.10 2.21
N LEU A 75 -2.10 -10.02 1.25
CA LEU A 75 -2.59 -11.37 1.49
C LEU A 75 -1.43 -12.35 1.49
N VAL A 76 -1.08 -12.89 2.64
CA VAL A 76 -0.07 -13.95 2.78
C VAL A 76 -0.78 -15.29 2.57
N ASN A 77 -0.72 -15.78 1.33
CA ASN A 77 -1.41 -16.99 0.90
C ASN A 77 -0.58 -18.24 1.09
N LYS A 78 -1.21 -19.40 0.99
CA LYS A 78 -0.65 -20.73 1.28
C LYS A 78 -0.25 -20.88 2.76
N TRP A 79 -0.96 -20.19 3.65
CA TRP A 79 -0.70 -20.26 5.08
C TRP A 79 -0.93 -21.67 5.66
N ASP A 80 -1.71 -22.53 4.96
CA ASP A 80 -1.89 -23.95 5.29
C ASP A 80 -0.57 -24.74 5.31
N LEU A 81 0.40 -24.36 4.49
CA LEU A 81 1.70 -25.03 4.36
C LEU A 81 2.73 -24.58 5.42
N VAL A 82 2.45 -23.52 6.16
CA VAL A 82 3.35 -23.00 7.19
C VAL A 82 3.16 -23.86 8.46
N PRO A 83 4.24 -24.49 9.02
CA PRO A 83 4.16 -25.27 10.25
C PRO A 83 4.12 -24.37 11.49
N ASN A 84 3.77 -24.95 12.64
CA ASN A 84 3.90 -24.35 13.98
C ASN A 84 3.39 -22.90 14.09
N LYS A 85 2.08 -22.70 13.82
CA LYS A 85 1.43 -21.39 13.79
C LYS A 85 1.16 -20.86 15.19
N ASP A 86 2.18 -20.37 15.85
CA ASP A 86 2.10 -19.70 17.14
C ASP A 86 2.07 -18.16 16.98
N ASP A 87 1.80 -17.46 18.07
CA ASP A 87 1.76 -15.99 18.08
C ASP A 87 3.12 -15.37 17.73
N LEU A 88 4.21 -16.05 18.06
CA LEU A 88 5.56 -15.58 17.74
C LEU A 88 5.81 -15.61 16.23
N LEU A 89 5.35 -16.68 15.56
CA LEU A 89 5.45 -16.78 14.10
C LEU A 89 4.67 -15.67 13.39
N TYR A 90 3.44 -15.36 13.86
CA TYR A 90 2.65 -14.25 13.31
C TYR A 90 3.37 -12.90 13.47
N ARG A 91 3.89 -12.60 14.66
CA ARG A 91 4.65 -11.38 14.92
C ARG A 91 5.92 -11.27 14.07
N ASN A 92 6.66 -12.37 13.93
CA ASN A 92 7.87 -12.41 13.11
C ASN A 92 7.54 -12.24 11.62
N SER A 93 6.47 -12.88 11.15
CA SER A 93 6.00 -12.72 9.78
C SER A 93 5.56 -11.29 9.49
N GLN A 94 4.89 -10.63 10.42
CA GLN A 94 4.51 -9.22 10.28
C GLN A 94 5.74 -8.32 10.20
N LYS A 95 6.69 -8.46 11.10
CA LYS A 95 7.97 -7.72 11.07
C LYS A 95 8.73 -7.96 9.77
N TYR A 96 8.75 -9.19 9.28
CA TYR A 96 9.36 -9.53 7.99
C TYR A 96 8.70 -8.76 6.84
N LEU A 97 7.36 -8.72 6.79
CA LEU A 97 6.63 -7.96 5.77
C LEU A 97 6.95 -6.47 5.84
N GLU A 98 6.95 -5.88 7.03
CA GLU A 98 7.30 -4.46 7.24
C GLU A 98 8.72 -4.13 6.76
N GLN A 99 9.68 -5.02 7.01
CA GLN A 99 11.06 -4.86 6.54
C GLN A 99 11.22 -5.03 5.02
N ARG A 100 10.47 -5.96 4.42
CA ARG A 100 10.56 -6.27 2.99
C ARG A 100 9.70 -5.36 2.12
N LEU A 101 8.62 -4.81 2.68
CA LEU A 101 7.66 -3.92 2.03
C LEU A 101 7.48 -2.60 2.80
N PRO A 102 8.57 -1.86 3.11
CA PRO A 102 8.49 -0.66 3.93
C PRO A 102 7.59 0.42 3.33
N GLN A 103 7.41 0.44 2.01
CA GLN A 103 6.58 1.42 1.29
C GLN A 103 5.09 1.28 1.62
N ILE A 104 4.64 0.07 2.00
CA ILE A 104 3.25 -0.25 2.35
C ILE A 104 3.13 -0.84 3.76
N SER A 105 4.04 -0.49 4.69
CA SER A 105 4.01 -0.93 6.09
C SER A 105 2.71 -0.53 6.81
N TRP A 106 2.00 0.47 6.29
CA TRP A 106 0.67 0.88 6.74
C TRP A 106 -0.47 -0.04 6.30
N ALA A 107 -0.24 -0.91 5.29
CA ALA A 107 -1.26 -1.82 4.78
C ALA A 107 -1.51 -2.97 5.75
N SER A 108 -2.79 -3.33 5.94
CA SER A 108 -3.14 -4.50 6.74
C SER A 108 -2.66 -5.78 6.06
N SER A 109 -2.14 -6.73 6.83
CA SER A 109 -1.76 -8.06 6.36
C SER A 109 -2.74 -9.11 6.86
N LEU A 110 -3.13 -10.03 5.99
CA LEU A 110 -4.02 -11.14 6.29
C LEU A 110 -3.41 -12.45 5.84
N TYR A 111 -3.38 -13.44 6.74
CA TYR A 111 -2.79 -14.76 6.51
C TYR A 111 -3.90 -15.74 6.11
N VAL A 112 -3.91 -16.15 4.85
CA VAL A 112 -4.99 -16.89 4.22
C VAL A 112 -4.51 -18.17 3.55
N SER A 113 -5.44 -19.07 3.27
CA SER A 113 -5.22 -20.18 2.33
C SER A 113 -6.38 -20.25 1.36
N ALA A 114 -6.11 -19.92 0.11
CA ALA A 114 -7.09 -20.07 -0.96
C ALA A 114 -7.47 -21.53 -1.21
N LYS A 115 -6.56 -22.49 -0.89
CA LYS A 115 -6.80 -23.92 -1.06
C LYS A 115 -7.80 -24.45 -0.03
N THR A 116 -7.66 -24.07 1.23
CA THR A 116 -8.49 -24.59 2.34
C THR A 116 -9.65 -23.68 2.70
N GLY A 117 -9.70 -22.48 2.15
CA GLY A 117 -10.69 -21.46 2.51
C GLY A 117 -10.37 -20.71 3.82
N LEU A 118 -9.21 -20.96 4.43
CA LEU A 118 -8.82 -20.34 5.69
C LEU A 118 -8.84 -18.81 5.56
N ARG A 119 -9.66 -18.13 6.38
CA ARG A 119 -9.80 -16.65 6.47
C ARG A 119 -10.11 -15.96 5.13
N THR A 120 -10.60 -16.67 4.11
CA THR A 120 -10.97 -16.06 2.83
C THR A 120 -12.17 -15.12 2.95
N ALA A 121 -13.09 -15.38 3.88
CA ALA A 121 -14.20 -14.48 4.18
C ALA A 121 -13.74 -13.14 4.79
N ASP A 122 -12.65 -13.14 5.57
CA ASP A 122 -12.12 -11.94 6.20
C ASP A 122 -11.46 -10.99 5.19
N VAL A 123 -11.13 -11.47 3.98
CA VAL A 123 -10.59 -10.64 2.90
C VAL A 123 -11.55 -9.51 2.54
N PHE A 124 -12.86 -9.77 2.51
CA PHE A 124 -13.86 -8.74 2.22
C PHE A 124 -13.87 -7.64 3.29
N LYS A 125 -13.81 -8.02 4.58
CA LYS A 125 -13.72 -7.05 5.68
C LYS A 125 -12.43 -6.20 5.59
N ALA A 126 -11.32 -6.83 5.22
CA ALA A 126 -10.06 -6.12 5.05
C ALA A 126 -10.12 -5.13 3.87
N ILE A 127 -10.77 -5.51 2.75
CA ILE A 127 -11.01 -4.63 1.60
C ILE A 127 -11.86 -3.42 2.03
N ASP A 128 -12.98 -3.66 2.72
CA ASP A 128 -13.90 -2.60 3.14
C ASP A 128 -13.20 -1.62 4.09
N SER A 129 -12.47 -2.14 5.08
CA SER A 129 -11.69 -1.32 6.00
C SER A 129 -10.62 -0.50 5.28
N ALA A 130 -9.89 -1.10 4.33
CA ALA A 130 -8.88 -0.39 3.56
C ALA A 130 -9.49 0.70 2.67
N ALA A 131 -10.64 0.43 2.04
CA ALA A 131 -11.36 1.40 1.21
C ALA A 131 -11.89 2.56 2.06
N GLU A 132 -12.46 2.29 3.23
CA GLU A 132 -12.96 3.29 4.16
C GLU A 132 -11.82 4.21 4.65
N GLN A 133 -10.70 3.64 5.10
CA GLN A 133 -9.54 4.41 5.53
C GLN A 133 -8.95 5.26 4.40
N HIS A 134 -8.92 4.74 3.18
CA HIS A 134 -8.42 5.45 2.01
C HIS A 134 -9.30 6.66 1.63
N GLN A 135 -10.62 6.58 1.88
CA GLN A 135 -11.58 7.65 1.62
C GLN A 135 -11.72 8.62 2.81
N ARG A 136 -11.07 8.33 3.92
CA ARG A 136 -11.20 9.11 5.15
C ARG A 136 -10.67 10.53 4.96
N ARG A 137 -11.49 11.49 5.36
CA ARG A 137 -11.09 12.89 5.40
C ARG A 137 -10.47 13.23 6.75
N VAL A 138 -9.25 13.69 6.73
CA VAL A 138 -8.54 14.18 7.91
C VAL A 138 -8.82 15.67 8.06
N THR A 139 -9.14 16.12 9.28
CA THR A 139 -9.37 17.54 9.55
C THR A 139 -8.07 18.33 9.42
N THR A 140 -8.18 19.59 9.01
CA THR A 140 -7.04 20.49 8.87
C THR A 140 -6.28 20.66 10.18
N ALA A 141 -6.98 20.64 11.32
CA ALA A 141 -6.36 20.73 12.64
C ALA A 141 -5.39 19.57 12.90
N VAL A 142 -5.86 18.33 12.70
CA VAL A 142 -5.02 17.12 12.85
C VAL A 142 -3.86 17.12 11.86
N MET A 143 -4.10 17.55 10.61
CA MET A 143 -3.04 17.64 9.61
C MET A 143 -1.92 18.63 10.03
N ASN A 144 -2.29 19.76 10.60
CA ASN A 144 -1.31 20.75 11.07
C ASN A 144 -0.58 20.28 12.32
N GLU A 145 -1.24 19.59 13.23
CA GLU A 145 -0.60 18.98 14.41
C GLU A 145 0.49 17.97 13.98
N VAL A 146 0.17 17.06 13.05
CA VAL A 146 1.14 16.11 12.48
C VAL A 146 2.28 16.83 11.75
N LEU A 147 1.97 17.94 11.04
CA LEU A 147 2.98 18.75 10.38
C LEU A 147 3.94 19.38 11.38
N GLU A 148 3.44 19.97 12.46
CA GLU A 148 4.27 20.56 13.52
C GLU A 148 5.19 19.51 14.14
N ASP A 149 4.68 18.33 14.44
CA ASP A 149 5.48 17.23 14.95
C ASP A 149 6.54 16.80 13.95
N GLY A 150 6.18 16.65 12.68
CA GLY A 150 7.13 16.32 11.61
C GLY A 150 8.25 17.37 11.49
N VAL A 151 7.94 18.64 11.57
CA VAL A 151 8.92 19.76 11.53
C VAL A 151 9.82 19.76 12.77
N ARG A 152 9.31 19.37 13.94
CA ARG A 152 10.14 19.19 15.15
C ARG A 152 11.16 18.06 14.99
N TRP A 153 10.73 16.94 14.38
CA TRP A 153 11.60 15.77 14.16
C TRP A 153 12.64 16.02 13.06
N GLN A 154 12.21 16.60 11.95
CA GLN A 154 13.07 16.88 10.80
C GLN A 154 12.80 18.27 10.27
N LYS A 155 13.76 19.17 10.54
CA LYS A 155 13.68 20.54 10.05
C LYS A 155 13.67 20.58 8.52
N PRO A 156 12.88 21.48 7.90
CA PRO A 156 12.90 21.68 6.47
C PRO A 156 14.31 21.98 5.93
N PRO A 157 14.64 21.60 4.70
CA PRO A 157 15.95 21.87 4.12
C PRO A 157 16.24 23.37 4.05
N SER A 158 17.50 23.73 4.23
CA SER A 158 17.98 25.11 4.07
C SER A 158 18.50 25.34 2.64
N THR A 159 18.40 26.58 2.18
CA THR A 159 19.01 27.02 0.93
C THR A 159 20.53 27.04 1.01
N SER A 160 21.22 27.12 -0.13
CA SER A 160 22.67 27.38 -0.22
C SER A 160 23.11 28.67 0.48
N THR A 161 22.19 29.60 0.70
CA THR A 161 22.40 30.88 1.42
C THR A 161 22.08 30.78 2.92
N GLY A 162 21.84 29.57 3.47
CA GLY A 162 21.59 29.33 4.90
C GLY A 162 20.15 29.69 5.35
N ARG A 163 19.26 30.15 4.47
CA ARG A 163 17.87 30.38 4.84
C ARG A 163 17.12 29.06 4.95
N GLN A 164 16.54 28.80 6.13
CA GLN A 164 15.73 27.62 6.39
C GLN A 164 14.30 27.83 5.84
N GLY A 165 13.79 26.83 5.15
CA GLY A 165 12.37 26.81 4.73
C GLY A 165 11.46 26.70 5.94
N SER A 166 10.28 27.32 5.90
CA SER A 166 9.26 27.18 6.93
C SER A 166 7.97 26.68 6.31
N ILE A 167 7.35 25.68 6.93
CA ILE A 167 6.06 25.14 6.52
C ILE A 167 5.04 25.58 7.59
N TYR A 168 4.03 26.34 7.17
CA TYR A 168 3.07 26.92 8.11
C TYR A 168 1.72 26.23 8.14
N TYR A 169 1.38 25.52 7.06
CA TYR A 169 0.02 25.01 6.89
C TYR A 169 -0.05 23.89 5.86
N CYS A 170 -0.85 22.87 6.13
CA CYS A 170 -1.22 21.84 5.16
C CYS A 170 -2.71 21.49 5.29
N ALA A 171 -3.31 21.04 4.19
CA ALA A 171 -4.69 20.56 4.17
C ALA A 171 -4.84 19.43 3.16
N GLN A 172 -5.71 18.48 3.47
CA GLN A 172 -6.10 17.45 2.53
C GLN A 172 -7.05 18.03 1.48
N VAL A 173 -6.67 17.96 0.21
CA VAL A 173 -7.49 18.49 -0.92
C VAL A 173 -8.32 17.40 -1.58
N ALA A 174 -7.88 16.14 -1.53
CA ALA A 174 -8.61 14.97 -2.05
C ALA A 174 -8.45 13.78 -1.11
N THR A 175 -9.43 12.88 -1.17
CA THR A 175 -9.43 11.65 -0.37
C THR A 175 -9.06 10.41 -1.18
N SER A 176 -9.31 10.40 -2.49
CA SER A 176 -9.04 9.24 -3.33
C SER A 176 -8.49 9.66 -4.72
N PRO A 177 -7.18 9.58 -4.96
CA PRO A 177 -6.13 9.27 -3.97
C PRO A 177 -5.99 10.36 -2.91
N PRO A 178 -5.52 10.01 -1.70
CA PRO A 178 -5.27 11.00 -0.66
C PRO A 178 -4.22 12.00 -1.13
N THR A 179 -4.62 13.26 -1.26
CA THR A 179 -3.75 14.33 -1.73
C THR A 179 -3.73 15.45 -0.71
N VAL A 180 -2.54 15.86 -0.33
CA VAL A 180 -2.33 17.00 0.57
C VAL A 180 -1.91 18.21 -0.25
N ALA A 181 -2.52 19.37 -0.01
CA ALA A 181 -2.07 20.61 -0.62
C ALA A 181 -0.64 20.91 -0.19
N ARG A 182 0.17 21.42 -1.12
CA ARG A 182 1.52 21.88 -0.80
C ARG A 182 1.43 22.88 0.35
N PRO A 183 2.24 22.69 1.39
CA PRO A 183 2.25 23.65 2.49
C PRO A 183 2.64 25.03 1.97
N ARG A 184 1.93 26.08 2.36
CA ARG A 184 2.37 27.45 2.15
C ARG A 184 3.55 27.70 3.08
N GLY A 185 4.69 28.04 2.53
CA GLY A 185 5.91 28.36 3.27
C GLY A 185 6.76 29.35 2.50
N SER A 186 7.64 30.06 3.18
CA SER A 186 8.70 30.86 2.56
C SER A 186 9.94 29.97 2.41
N GLY A 187 10.39 29.74 1.19
CA GLY A 187 11.58 28.93 0.92
C GLY A 187 11.63 28.42 -0.53
N PRO A 188 12.72 27.79 -0.96
CA PRO A 188 12.83 27.26 -2.31
C PRO A 188 11.71 26.23 -2.57
N SER A 189 11.20 26.23 -3.80
CA SER A 189 10.16 25.30 -4.25
C SER A 189 10.56 23.87 -3.93
N PHE A 190 9.80 23.20 -3.07
CA PHE A 190 9.90 21.75 -2.88
C PHE A 190 9.29 21.11 -4.15
N VAL A 191 10.10 20.40 -4.90
CA VAL A 191 9.70 19.57 -6.05
C VAL A 191 9.32 18.19 -5.53
#